data_c70317dd4baefb1df9cdc8c885cd1746
#
_entry.id   c70317dd4baefb1df9cdc8c885cd1746
#
_cell.length_a   1.000
_cell.length_b   1.000
_cell.length_c   1.000
_cell.angle_alpha   90.00
_cell.angle_beta   90.00
_cell.angle_gamma   90.00
#
_symmetry.space_group_name_H-M   'P 1'
#
loop_
_entity.id
_entity.type
_entity.pdbx_description
1 polymer ?
#
loop_
_entity_poly.entity_id
_entity_poly.type
_entity_poly.pdbx_seq_one_letter_code
_entity_poly.pdbx_strand_id
1 'polypeptide(L)'
;MTDTQVEAVVDDVVRATNVVRHYTLPRESLFRPPAVVQALNGVSFSISRGRSLGVVGESGCGKSTLARCVMALEPLDGGRVEIEGAHLEGLTPDALRDKRRDFQMVFQDPFGSLDPRQKVARIVAEPLEALENLGRAERLERVAEVIASVGLKPTDIDKFPHEFSGGQRQR
;
A
#
# COMPACT_ATOMS: atom_id res chain seq x y z
N MET A 1 43.31 16.96 15.06
CA MET A 1 41.92 17.32 15.28
C MET A 1 41.13 16.54 14.27
N THR A 2 40.63 15.38 14.70
CA THR A 2 39.86 14.44 13.85
C THR A 2 38.40 14.83 13.99
N ASP A 3 37.85 15.41 12.94
CA ASP A 3 36.45 15.78 12.85
C ASP A 3 35.64 14.49 12.69
N THR A 4 35.13 13.99 13.80
CA THR A 4 34.21 12.86 13.82
C THR A 4 32.84 13.41 13.40
N GLN A 5 32.56 13.40 12.11
CA GLN A 5 31.19 13.58 11.62
C GLN A 5 30.38 12.44 12.19
N VAL A 6 29.56 12.73 13.19
CA VAL A 6 28.48 11.88 13.63
C VAL A 6 27.47 11.89 12.46
N GLU A 7 27.54 10.89 11.58
CA GLU A 7 26.43 10.58 10.67
C GLU A 7 25.18 10.38 11.54
N ALA A 8 24.29 11.35 11.49
CA ALA A 8 22.98 11.20 12.10
C ALA A 8 22.36 9.95 11.47
N VAL A 9 22.10 8.92 12.29
CA VAL A 9 21.35 7.75 11.88
C VAL A 9 19.98 8.25 11.45
N VAL A 10 19.80 8.42 10.14
CA VAL A 10 18.51 8.80 9.58
C VAL A 10 17.62 7.57 9.71
N ASP A 11 16.66 7.63 10.64
CA ASP A 11 15.67 6.57 10.87
C ASP A 11 14.64 6.62 9.73
N ASP A 12 15.06 6.15 8.55
CA ASP A 12 14.21 6.06 7.38
C ASP A 12 13.26 4.87 7.51
N VAL A 13 11.97 5.15 7.52
CA VAL A 13 10.91 4.13 7.52
C VAL A 13 10.63 3.59 6.13
N VAL A 14 10.89 4.40 5.09
CA VAL A 14 10.82 3.97 3.69
C VAL A 14 12.06 4.45 2.96
N ARG A 15 12.69 3.57 2.20
CA ARG A 15 13.78 3.91 1.28
C ARG A 15 13.56 3.23 -0.06
N ALA A 16 13.47 4.02 -1.11
CA ALA A 16 13.43 3.58 -2.50
C ALA A 16 14.75 3.96 -3.18
N THR A 17 15.38 3.03 -3.87
CA THR A 17 16.66 3.23 -4.53
C THR A 17 16.60 2.77 -5.97
N ASN A 18 16.78 3.68 -6.92
CA ASN A 18 16.83 3.41 -8.37
C ASN A 18 15.64 2.57 -8.86
N VAL A 19 14.44 2.85 -8.37
CA VAL A 19 13.23 2.09 -8.71
C VAL A 19 12.90 2.25 -10.19
N VAL A 20 12.80 1.13 -10.89
CA VAL A 20 12.50 1.03 -12.32
C VAL A 20 11.24 0.18 -12.51
N ARG A 21 10.34 0.65 -13.37
CA ARG A 21 9.17 -0.11 -13.79
C ARG A 21 8.81 0.17 -15.24
N HIS A 22 8.74 -0.88 -16.04
CA HIS A 22 8.40 -0.85 -17.45
C HIS A 22 7.15 -1.68 -17.72
N TYR A 23 6.35 -1.24 -18.67
CA TYR A 23 5.20 -2.01 -19.16
C TYR A 23 5.38 -2.31 -20.63
N THR A 24 5.34 -3.57 -20.98
CA THR A 24 5.30 -4.02 -22.37
C THR A 24 3.87 -3.96 -22.87
N LEU A 25 3.62 -3.13 -23.87
CA LEU A 25 2.29 -3.01 -24.50
C LEU A 25 1.96 -4.24 -25.35
N PRO A 26 0.67 -4.51 -25.60
CA PRO A 26 0.26 -5.54 -26.55
C PRO A 26 0.92 -5.33 -27.91
N ARG A 27 1.26 -6.44 -28.57
CA ARG A 27 1.90 -6.41 -29.87
C ARG A 27 0.91 -5.96 -30.93
N GLU A 28 1.18 -4.83 -31.59
CA GLU A 28 0.33 -4.31 -32.66
C GLU A 28 0.62 -4.92 -34.04
N SER A 29 1.82 -5.50 -34.24
CA SER A 29 2.24 -6.09 -35.51
C SER A 29 3.14 -7.28 -35.28
N LEU A 30 3.00 -8.31 -36.14
CA LEU A 30 3.86 -9.52 -36.10
C LEU A 30 5.33 -9.21 -36.43
N PHE A 31 5.59 -8.09 -37.16
CA PHE A 31 6.94 -7.74 -37.63
C PHE A 31 7.64 -6.68 -36.78
N ARG A 32 6.97 -6.13 -35.76
CA ARG A 32 7.58 -5.12 -34.87
C ARG A 32 7.59 -5.64 -33.43
N PRO A 33 8.68 -5.37 -32.66
CA PRO A 33 8.67 -5.65 -31.24
C PRO A 33 7.59 -4.83 -30.54
N PRO A 34 7.02 -5.33 -29.44
CA PRO A 34 6.05 -4.56 -28.67
C PRO A 34 6.69 -3.27 -28.11
N ALA A 35 5.89 -2.22 -28.05
CA ALA A 35 6.34 -0.96 -27.45
C ALA A 35 6.47 -1.13 -25.93
N VAL A 36 7.47 -0.47 -25.33
CA VAL A 36 7.74 -0.48 -23.89
C VAL A 36 7.52 0.93 -23.35
N VAL A 37 6.65 1.05 -22.33
CA VAL A 37 6.43 2.29 -21.59
C VAL A 37 7.29 2.25 -20.32
N GLN A 38 8.20 3.19 -20.19
CA GLN A 38 9.02 3.37 -19.00
C GLN A 38 8.23 4.21 -17.98
N ALA A 39 7.48 3.56 -17.10
CA ALA A 39 6.66 4.26 -16.12
C ALA A 39 7.49 4.83 -14.95
N LEU A 40 8.55 4.13 -14.55
CA LEU A 40 9.54 4.59 -13.58
C LEU A 40 10.93 4.32 -14.14
N ASN A 41 11.81 5.31 -14.06
CA ASN A 41 13.16 5.24 -14.63
C ASN A 41 14.22 5.71 -13.61
N GLY A 42 14.48 4.87 -12.59
CA GLY A 42 15.51 5.12 -11.59
C GLY A 42 15.10 6.11 -10.49
N VAL A 43 13.87 6.03 -10.00
CA VAL A 43 13.36 6.92 -8.93
C VAL A 43 13.98 6.54 -7.59
N SER A 44 14.50 7.52 -6.85
CA SER A 44 15.08 7.33 -5.51
C SER A 44 14.54 8.38 -4.54
N PHE A 45 14.17 7.96 -3.33
CA PHE A 45 13.76 8.83 -2.23
C PHE A 45 13.84 8.08 -0.90
N SER A 46 13.76 8.83 0.20
CA SER A 46 13.54 8.26 1.52
C SER A 46 12.50 9.05 2.31
N ILE A 47 11.88 8.39 3.30
CA ILE A 47 10.94 8.98 4.23
C ILE A 47 11.40 8.61 5.64
N SER A 48 11.78 9.61 6.42
CA SER A 48 12.17 9.40 7.82
C SER A 48 10.92 9.29 8.71
N ARG A 49 11.08 8.65 9.85
CA ARG A 49 9.99 8.47 10.83
C ARG A 49 9.32 9.79 11.20
N GLY A 50 7.97 9.80 11.19
CA GLY A 50 7.17 10.99 11.49
C GLY A 50 7.19 12.07 10.41
N ARG A 51 7.74 11.79 9.22
CA ARG A 51 7.74 12.69 8.07
C ARG A 51 6.76 12.23 7.00
N SER A 52 6.36 13.15 6.14
CA SER A 52 5.51 12.89 4.98
C SER A 52 6.22 13.32 3.71
N LEU A 53 6.01 12.57 2.63
CA LEU A 53 6.50 12.89 1.30
C LEU A 53 5.31 13.11 0.35
N GLY A 54 5.22 14.30 -0.25
CA GLY A 54 4.26 14.59 -1.30
C GLY A 54 4.82 14.25 -2.68
N VAL A 55 4.09 13.44 -3.46
CA VAL A 55 4.45 13.13 -4.85
C VAL A 55 3.50 13.86 -5.79
N VAL A 56 4.02 14.83 -6.54
CA VAL A 56 3.26 15.67 -7.48
C VAL A 56 3.75 15.47 -8.91
N GLY A 57 2.90 15.75 -9.88
CA GLY A 57 3.21 15.63 -11.29
C GLY A 57 1.94 15.49 -12.14
N GLU A 58 2.09 15.55 -13.46
CA GLU A 58 1.00 15.43 -14.42
C GLU A 58 0.32 14.06 -14.40
N SER A 59 -0.88 13.96 -15.00
CA SER A 59 -1.55 12.68 -15.18
C SER A 59 -0.69 11.75 -16.05
N GLY A 60 -0.53 10.49 -15.65
CA GLY A 60 0.27 9.52 -16.40
C GLY A 60 1.78 9.53 -16.14
N CYS A 61 2.32 10.45 -15.31
CA CYS A 61 3.77 10.52 -15.01
C CYS A 61 4.30 9.44 -14.06
N GLY A 62 3.52 8.41 -13.70
CA GLY A 62 4.00 7.28 -12.91
C GLY A 62 3.71 7.32 -11.41
N LYS A 63 3.02 8.34 -10.85
CA LYS A 63 2.74 8.45 -9.40
C LYS A 63 2.06 7.21 -8.81
N SER A 64 1.00 6.75 -9.45
CA SER A 64 0.26 5.56 -9.01
C SER A 64 1.08 4.28 -9.16
N THR A 65 1.91 4.19 -10.20
CA THR A 65 2.86 3.10 -10.39
C THR A 65 3.90 3.09 -9.27
N LEU A 66 4.45 4.26 -8.93
CA LEU A 66 5.41 4.39 -7.83
C LEU A 66 4.80 3.91 -6.50
N ALA A 67 3.59 4.39 -6.18
CA ALA A 67 2.89 3.97 -4.97
C ALA A 67 2.68 2.45 -4.93
N ARG A 68 2.23 1.83 -6.04
CA ARG A 68 2.03 0.38 -6.13
C ARG A 68 3.33 -0.41 -6.01
N CYS A 69 4.42 0.06 -6.61
CA CYS A 69 5.73 -0.55 -6.49
C CYS A 69 6.24 -0.48 -5.04
N VAL A 70 6.13 0.68 -4.38
CA VAL A 70 6.53 0.86 -2.97
C VAL A 70 5.73 -0.05 -2.04
N MET A 71 4.45 -0.27 -2.33
CA MET A 71 3.56 -1.17 -1.58
C MET A 71 3.71 -2.65 -1.96
N ALA A 72 4.70 -2.99 -2.79
CA ALA A 72 4.88 -4.34 -3.34
C ALA A 72 3.59 -4.95 -3.93
N LEU A 73 2.72 -4.11 -4.52
CA LEU A 73 1.56 -4.52 -5.29
C LEU A 73 1.91 -4.78 -6.75
N GLU A 74 3.01 -4.21 -7.24
CA GLU A 74 3.61 -4.46 -8.54
C GLU A 74 5.10 -4.78 -8.38
N PRO A 75 5.64 -5.71 -9.18
CA PRO A 75 7.06 -6.03 -9.15
C PRO A 75 7.89 -4.87 -9.70
N LEU A 76 9.14 -4.78 -9.28
CA LEU A 76 10.14 -3.90 -9.86
C LEU A 76 10.85 -4.60 -11.02
N ASP A 77 11.22 -3.83 -12.06
CA ASP A 77 12.13 -4.28 -13.10
C ASP A 77 13.59 -3.95 -12.74
N GLY A 78 13.79 -3.04 -11.76
CA GLY A 78 15.10 -2.70 -11.21
C GLY A 78 15.00 -1.83 -9.98
N GLY A 79 16.11 -1.70 -9.27
CA GLY A 79 16.15 -0.99 -8.00
C GLY A 79 15.66 -1.81 -6.81
N ARG A 80 15.34 -1.13 -5.72
CA ARG A 80 14.88 -1.78 -4.48
C ARG A 80 14.03 -0.85 -3.63
N VAL A 81 13.17 -1.44 -2.83
CA VAL A 81 12.35 -0.76 -1.81
C VAL A 81 12.58 -1.43 -0.46
N GLU A 82 12.84 -0.61 0.53
CA GLU A 82 13.02 -1.02 1.92
C GLU A 82 11.98 -0.33 2.78
N ILE A 83 11.27 -1.08 3.62
CA ILE A 83 10.30 -0.56 4.59
C ILE A 83 10.66 -1.11 5.96
N GLU A 84 10.82 -0.23 6.94
CA GLU A 84 11.22 -0.57 8.31
C GLU A 84 12.43 -1.53 8.32
N GLY A 85 13.48 -1.21 7.57
CA GLY A 85 14.72 -1.98 7.47
C GLY A 85 14.64 -3.30 6.70
N ALA A 86 13.48 -3.67 6.15
CA ALA A 86 13.32 -4.89 5.36
C ALA A 86 13.21 -4.60 3.87
N HIS A 87 14.02 -5.28 3.06
CA HIS A 87 13.89 -5.29 1.61
C HIS A 87 12.65 -6.08 1.21
N LEU A 88 11.79 -5.49 0.36
CA LEU A 88 10.57 -6.15 -0.08
C LEU A 88 10.81 -7.11 -1.26
N GLU A 89 11.86 -6.86 -2.05
CA GLU A 89 12.24 -7.71 -3.17
C GLU A 89 12.79 -9.05 -2.66
N GLY A 90 12.32 -10.13 -3.27
CA GLY A 90 12.77 -11.48 -2.93
C GLY A 90 12.14 -12.08 -1.68
N LEU A 91 11.23 -11.38 -1.01
CA LEU A 91 10.43 -11.97 0.07
C LEU A 91 9.52 -13.08 -0.50
N THR A 92 9.38 -14.15 0.26
CA THR A 92 8.35 -15.15 -0.03
C THR A 92 6.96 -14.55 0.17
N PRO A 93 5.91 -15.10 -0.48
CA PRO A 93 4.54 -14.61 -0.30
C PRO A 93 4.10 -14.52 1.17
N ASP A 94 4.52 -15.47 2.00
CA ASP A 94 4.18 -15.48 3.42
C ASP A 94 4.94 -14.39 4.19
N ALA A 95 6.26 -14.23 3.94
CA ALA A 95 7.04 -13.17 4.54
C ALA A 95 6.53 -11.77 4.13
N LEU A 96 6.12 -11.60 2.87
CA LEU A 96 5.52 -10.35 2.40
C LEU A 96 4.15 -10.11 3.05
N ARG A 97 3.35 -11.16 3.26
CA ARG A 97 2.06 -11.05 3.99
C ARG A 97 2.28 -10.55 5.41
N ASP A 98 3.24 -11.11 6.12
CA ASP A 98 3.56 -10.68 7.48
C ASP A 98 4.06 -9.23 7.49
N LYS A 99 4.92 -8.87 6.53
CA LYS A 99 5.47 -7.50 6.41
C LYS A 99 4.40 -6.46 6.08
N ARG A 100 3.33 -6.82 5.38
CA ARG A 100 2.18 -5.93 5.07
C ARG A 100 1.42 -5.42 6.29
N ARG A 101 1.71 -5.92 7.49
CA ARG A 101 1.20 -5.35 8.75
C ARG A 101 1.80 -3.98 9.04
N ASP A 102 2.99 -3.70 8.53
CA ASP A 102 3.75 -2.47 8.84
C ASP A 102 3.38 -1.30 7.92
N PHE A 103 2.68 -1.55 6.80
CA PHE A 103 2.31 -0.52 5.85
C PHE A 103 0.96 -0.80 5.18
N GLN A 104 0.23 0.26 4.84
CA GLN A 104 -1.10 0.17 4.26
C GLN A 104 -1.33 1.23 3.18
N MET A 105 -2.13 0.88 2.16
CA MET A 105 -2.51 1.80 1.10
C MET A 105 -3.96 2.25 1.28
N VAL A 106 -4.20 3.56 1.22
CA VAL A 106 -5.54 4.14 1.12
C VAL A 106 -5.79 4.52 -0.33
N PHE A 107 -6.83 3.95 -0.94
CA PHE A 107 -7.18 4.20 -2.34
C PHE A 107 -7.97 5.50 -2.50
N GLN A 108 -7.80 6.15 -3.66
CA GLN A 108 -8.46 7.41 -3.98
C GLN A 108 -9.98 7.23 -4.17
N ASP A 109 -10.42 6.09 -4.71
CA ASP A 109 -11.84 5.79 -4.92
C ASP A 109 -12.42 4.97 -3.77
N PRO A 110 -13.21 5.60 -2.87
CA PRO A 110 -13.85 4.90 -1.75
C PRO A 110 -15.01 4.00 -2.21
N PHE A 111 -15.52 4.17 -3.42
CA PHE A 111 -16.64 3.39 -3.95
C PHE A 111 -16.17 2.06 -4.53
N GLY A 112 -15.05 2.06 -5.25
CA GLY A 112 -14.46 0.87 -5.85
C GLY A 112 -13.61 0.02 -4.91
N SER A 113 -13.25 0.55 -3.72
CA SER A 113 -12.37 -0.15 -2.77
C SER A 113 -13.08 -1.13 -1.84
N LEU A 114 -14.41 -1.06 -1.74
CA LEU A 114 -15.23 -1.93 -0.87
C LEU A 114 -16.17 -2.81 -1.71
N ASP A 115 -16.24 -4.11 -1.43
CA ASP A 115 -17.23 -5.00 -2.09
C ASP A 115 -18.65 -4.63 -1.63
N PRO A 116 -19.52 -4.08 -2.50
CA PRO A 116 -20.85 -3.62 -2.12
C PRO A 116 -21.81 -4.75 -1.69
N ARG A 117 -21.43 -6.00 -1.95
CA ARG A 117 -22.23 -7.19 -1.61
C ARG A 117 -21.92 -7.74 -0.23
N GLN A 118 -20.87 -7.23 0.41
CA GLN A 118 -20.45 -7.67 1.74
C GLN A 118 -20.83 -6.64 2.80
N LYS A 119 -21.18 -7.14 3.99
CA LYS A 119 -21.38 -6.28 5.17
C LYS A 119 -20.04 -5.70 5.63
N VAL A 120 -20.09 -4.53 6.23
CA VAL A 120 -18.91 -3.84 6.78
C VAL A 120 -18.16 -4.73 7.78
N ALA A 121 -18.87 -5.46 8.63
CA ALA A 121 -18.24 -6.42 9.54
C ALA A 121 -17.29 -7.39 8.84
N ARG A 122 -17.66 -7.90 7.67
CA ARG A 122 -16.84 -8.87 6.92
C ARG A 122 -15.66 -8.19 6.23
N ILE A 123 -15.90 -7.01 5.62
CA ILE A 123 -14.85 -6.25 4.94
C ILE A 123 -13.74 -5.87 5.93
N VAL A 124 -14.13 -5.33 7.10
CA VAL A 124 -13.15 -4.91 8.13
C VAL A 124 -12.50 -6.12 8.82
N ALA A 125 -13.17 -7.27 8.88
CA ALA A 125 -12.61 -8.49 9.44
C ALA A 125 -11.61 -9.20 8.51
N GLU A 126 -11.61 -8.92 7.20
CA GLU A 126 -10.78 -9.63 6.22
C GLU A 126 -9.27 -9.63 6.55
N PRO A 127 -8.65 -8.49 6.94
CA PRO A 127 -7.25 -8.49 7.38
C PRO A 127 -7.01 -9.35 8.62
N LEU A 128 -7.95 -9.36 9.58
CA LEU A 128 -7.84 -10.18 10.80
C LEU A 128 -7.93 -11.67 10.45
N GLU A 129 -8.79 -12.05 9.50
CA GLU A 129 -8.89 -13.43 9.01
C GLU A 129 -7.61 -13.89 8.29
N ALA A 130 -6.95 -12.98 7.57
CA ALA A 130 -5.74 -13.29 6.82
C ALA A 130 -4.47 -13.34 7.69
N LEU A 131 -4.43 -12.56 8.78
CA LEU A 131 -3.23 -12.29 9.55
C LEU A 131 -3.25 -12.87 10.97
N GLU A 132 -4.45 -13.17 11.50
CA GLU A 132 -4.63 -13.58 12.89
C GLU A 132 -5.59 -14.78 12.98
N ASN A 133 -5.32 -15.69 13.91
CA ASN A 133 -6.20 -16.85 14.14
C ASN A 133 -7.15 -16.56 15.32
N LEU A 134 -8.04 -15.56 15.13
CA LEU A 134 -9.01 -15.14 16.13
C LEU A 134 -10.32 -15.94 16.07
N GLY A 135 -10.92 -16.18 17.22
CA GLY A 135 -12.29 -16.68 17.30
C GLY A 135 -13.32 -15.67 16.73
N ARG A 136 -14.49 -16.18 16.32
CA ARG A 136 -15.53 -15.33 15.71
C ARG A 136 -16.00 -14.18 16.63
N ALA A 137 -16.15 -14.43 17.91
CA ALA A 137 -16.61 -13.42 18.87
C ALA A 137 -15.56 -12.31 19.05
N GLU A 138 -14.31 -12.69 19.29
CA GLU A 138 -13.17 -11.78 19.45
C GLU A 138 -12.95 -10.93 18.19
N ARG A 139 -13.09 -11.52 17.01
CA ARG A 139 -12.99 -10.80 15.73
C ARG A 139 -14.06 -9.73 15.60
N LEU A 140 -15.32 -10.03 15.94
CA LEU A 140 -16.41 -9.05 15.88
C LEU A 140 -16.22 -7.91 16.89
N GLU A 141 -15.71 -8.20 18.07
CA GLU A 141 -15.37 -7.20 19.07
C GLU A 141 -14.27 -6.27 18.54
N ARG A 142 -13.21 -6.82 17.98
CA ARG A 142 -12.11 -6.06 17.36
C ARG A 142 -12.60 -5.18 16.20
N VAL A 143 -13.48 -5.70 15.34
CA VAL A 143 -14.12 -4.93 14.27
C VAL A 143 -14.92 -3.76 14.82
N ALA A 144 -15.71 -3.98 15.87
CA ALA A 144 -16.52 -2.93 16.49
C ALA A 144 -15.64 -1.82 17.12
N GLU A 145 -14.53 -2.19 17.76
CA GLU A 145 -13.54 -1.23 18.28
C GLU A 145 -12.92 -0.38 17.16
N VAL A 146 -12.49 -1.01 16.05
CA VAL A 146 -11.89 -0.31 14.91
C VAL A 146 -12.89 0.66 14.28
N ILE A 147 -14.14 0.24 14.07
CA ILE A 147 -15.22 1.08 13.55
C ILE A 147 -15.48 2.28 14.48
N ALA A 148 -15.48 2.07 15.79
CA ALA A 148 -15.65 3.16 16.77
C ALA A 148 -14.47 4.14 16.75
N SER A 149 -13.23 3.64 16.56
CA SER A 149 -12.02 4.48 16.54
C SER A 149 -12.00 5.49 15.41
N VAL A 150 -12.69 5.20 14.30
CA VAL A 150 -12.84 6.11 13.15
C VAL A 150 -14.12 6.94 13.22
N GLY A 151 -14.81 6.95 14.37
CA GLY A 151 -16.00 7.78 14.62
C GLY A 151 -17.28 7.28 13.93
N LEU A 152 -17.35 5.99 13.60
CA LEU A 152 -18.57 5.31 13.19
C LEU A 152 -19.21 4.60 14.39
N LYS A 153 -20.48 4.23 14.27
CA LYS A 153 -21.18 3.53 15.36
C LYS A 153 -20.84 2.03 15.33
N PRO A 154 -20.61 1.38 16.48
CA PRO A 154 -20.41 -0.07 16.53
C PRO A 154 -21.51 -0.88 15.84
N THR A 155 -22.75 -0.37 15.83
CA THR A 155 -23.89 -0.99 15.14
C THR A 155 -23.82 -0.89 13.62
N ASP A 156 -22.93 -0.06 13.08
CA ASP A 156 -22.78 0.09 11.63
C ASP A 156 -22.09 -1.12 10.97
N ILE A 157 -21.55 -2.05 11.75
CA ILE A 157 -20.92 -3.29 11.27
C ILE A 157 -21.89 -4.16 10.45
N ASP A 158 -23.19 -4.06 10.72
CA ASP A 158 -24.22 -4.83 10.03
C ASP A 158 -24.69 -4.23 8.70
N LYS A 159 -24.29 -3.00 8.41
CA LYS A 159 -24.61 -2.27 7.19
C LYS A 159 -23.76 -2.72 6.00
N PHE A 160 -24.26 -2.39 4.82
CA PHE A 160 -23.53 -2.52 3.57
C PHE A 160 -22.85 -1.19 3.19
N PRO A 161 -21.78 -1.20 2.37
CA PRO A 161 -21.08 0.03 1.96
C PRO A 161 -22.01 1.09 1.35
N HIS A 162 -23.02 0.72 0.60
CA HIS A 162 -23.94 1.66 -0.05
C HIS A 162 -24.83 2.45 0.93
N GLU A 163 -24.93 2.02 2.19
CA GLU A 163 -25.67 2.73 3.24
C GLU A 163 -24.86 3.85 3.91
N PHE A 164 -23.58 4.03 3.50
CA PHE A 164 -22.70 5.05 4.02
C PHE A 164 -22.48 6.19 3.03
N SER A 165 -22.29 7.41 3.54
CA SER A 165 -21.83 8.53 2.74
C SER A 165 -20.40 8.31 2.23
N GLY A 166 -19.97 9.05 1.18
CA GLY A 166 -18.61 8.96 0.67
C GLY A 166 -17.54 9.18 1.74
N GLY A 167 -17.70 10.19 2.60
CA GLY A 167 -16.77 10.46 3.70
C GLY A 167 -16.77 9.39 4.80
N GLN A 168 -17.89 8.70 5.01
CA GLN A 168 -17.94 7.56 5.92
C GLN A 168 -17.23 6.33 5.35
N ARG A 169 -17.29 6.11 4.03
CA ARG A 169 -16.57 5.00 3.36
C ARG A 169 -15.07 5.20 3.34
N GLN A 170 -14.59 6.45 3.36
CA GLN A 170 -13.16 6.76 3.42
C GLN A 170 -12.54 6.50 4.79
N ARG A 171 -13.31 6.48 5.84
CA ARG A 171 -12.86 6.15 7.19
C ARG A 171 -12.67 4.66 7.39
#